data_17e57a7fdd9f5f0f1bb8a1850dfcc320
#
_entry.id   17e57a7fdd9f5f0f1bb8a1850dfcc320
#
_cell.length_a   1.000
_cell.length_b   1.000
_cell.length_c   1.000
_cell.angle_alpha   90.00
_cell.angle_beta   90.00
_cell.angle_gamma   90.00
#
_symmetry.space_group_name_H-M   'P 1'
#
loop_
_entity.id
_entity.type
_entity.pdbx_description
1 polymer ?
#
loop_
_entity_poly.entity_id
_entity_poly.type
_entity_poly.pdbx_seq_one_letter_code
_entity_poly.pdbx_strand_id
1 'polypeptide(L)'
;FIDFFSFGILNYNKKNQLTKYLQIHFNIKNILCLSRGRIGAYLAVKSIVTNQKNKIILSPFTIFDIVNMVICAGGVPVFCDIEKKSITIDLKNITELCDDKVAGIMITHTHLMNTDIDEIIKFCKRKNIVLIEDCAISFGTKHNNQFAGTLGDISFFSFGIFKFISSLNGGMILTKNNKIFERILSESKNFKNTD
;
A
#
# COMPACT_ATOMS: atom_id res chain seq x y z
N PHE A 1 3.23 17.53 23.24
CA PHE A 1 4.36 16.92 23.95
C PHE A 1 3.94 16.04 25.13
N ILE A 2 2.87 16.39 25.83
CA ILE A 2 2.34 15.62 26.97
C ILE A 2 1.68 14.30 26.52
N ASP A 3 1.08 14.27 25.34
CA ASP A 3 0.42 13.08 24.77
C ASP A 3 1.39 11.99 24.30
N PHE A 4 2.69 12.31 24.17
CA PHE A 4 3.71 11.36 23.73
C PHE A 4 4.05 10.32 24.82
N PHE A 5 3.84 10.65 26.09
CA PHE A 5 4.13 9.78 27.24
C PHE A 5 2.92 9.04 27.81
N SER A 6 1.72 9.28 27.31
CA SER A 6 0.55 8.51 27.70
C SER A 6 0.51 7.18 26.97
N PHE A 7 1.39 6.26 27.33
CA PHE A 7 1.45 4.89 26.83
C PHE A 7 0.04 4.28 26.71
N GLY A 8 -0.45 4.14 25.47
CA GLY A 8 -1.63 3.35 25.16
C GLY A 8 -3.01 3.94 25.46
N ILE A 9 -3.12 5.06 26.17
CA ILE A 9 -4.39 5.79 26.33
C ILE A 9 -4.53 6.84 25.22
N LEU A 10 -4.22 6.47 24.01
CA LEU A 10 -4.57 7.29 22.85
C LEU A 10 -6.08 7.22 22.68
N ASN A 11 -6.69 8.24 23.22
CA ASN A 11 -8.09 8.55 23.17
C ASN A 11 -8.66 8.16 21.80
N TYR A 12 -9.63 7.26 21.76
CA TYR A 12 -10.39 6.84 20.57
C TYR A 12 -10.81 8.04 19.70
N ASN A 13 -11.07 9.18 20.32
CA ASN A 13 -11.38 10.44 19.67
C ASN A 13 -10.22 10.98 18.80
N LYS A 14 -8.96 10.84 19.20
CA LYS A 14 -7.79 11.32 18.43
C LYS A 14 -7.55 10.47 17.19
N LYS A 15 -7.75 9.15 17.26
CA LYS A 15 -7.68 8.28 16.10
C LYS A 15 -8.72 8.64 15.04
N ASN A 16 -9.95 8.93 15.48
CA ASN A 16 -11.02 9.36 14.58
C ASN A 16 -10.75 10.73 13.97
N GLN A 17 -10.19 11.67 14.73
CA GLN A 17 -9.79 12.98 14.23
C GLN A 17 -8.69 12.86 13.17
N LEU A 18 -7.65 12.06 13.44
CA LEU A 18 -6.58 11.78 12.47
C LEU A 18 -7.16 11.16 11.18
N THR A 19 -8.02 10.16 11.31
CA THR A 19 -8.65 9.51 10.16
C THR A 19 -9.44 10.52 9.32
N LYS A 20 -10.25 11.37 9.94
CA LYS A 20 -10.99 12.45 9.24
C LYS A 20 -10.07 13.43 8.54
N TYR A 21 -8.99 13.85 9.21
CA TYR A 21 -7.99 14.73 8.60
C TYR A 21 -7.38 14.10 7.34
N LEU A 22 -6.96 12.84 7.44
CA LEU A 22 -6.37 12.10 6.31
C LEU A 22 -7.38 11.90 5.17
N GLN A 23 -8.65 11.63 5.50
CA GLN A 23 -9.73 11.54 4.50
C GLN A 23 -9.90 12.84 3.70
N ILE A 24 -9.85 13.98 4.37
CA ILE A 24 -9.90 15.30 3.74
C ILE A 24 -8.63 15.53 2.90
N HIS A 25 -7.45 15.27 3.48
CA HIS A 25 -6.16 15.51 2.85
C HIS A 25 -5.99 14.73 1.54
N PHE A 26 -6.33 13.43 1.53
CA PHE A 26 -6.24 12.57 0.35
C PHE A 26 -7.49 12.59 -0.53
N ASN A 27 -8.57 13.23 -0.07
CA ASN A 27 -9.90 13.14 -0.70
C ASN A 27 -10.35 11.69 -0.93
N ILE A 28 -10.15 10.83 0.07
CA ILE A 28 -10.50 9.40 0.04
C ILE A 28 -11.25 9.05 1.33
N LYS A 29 -12.44 8.44 1.19
CA LYS A 29 -13.28 8.05 2.32
C LYS A 29 -12.74 6.83 3.07
N ASN A 30 -12.20 5.85 2.37
CA ASN A 30 -11.83 4.57 2.95
C ASN A 30 -10.36 4.60 3.38
N ILE A 31 -10.11 4.96 4.63
CA ILE A 31 -8.80 4.98 5.28
C ILE A 31 -8.87 4.21 6.58
N LEU A 32 -7.89 3.33 6.81
CA LEU A 32 -7.70 2.62 8.06
C LEU A 32 -6.30 2.90 8.61
N CYS A 33 -6.22 3.49 9.80
CA CYS A 33 -4.96 3.65 10.53
C CYS A 33 -4.55 2.32 11.18
N LEU A 34 -3.26 1.99 11.05
CA LEU A 34 -2.65 0.73 11.43
C LEU A 34 -1.49 0.96 12.40
N SER A 35 -1.12 -0.07 13.16
CA SER A 35 0.04 -0.01 14.04
C SER A 35 1.39 -0.02 13.30
N ARG A 36 1.43 -0.57 12.09
CA ARG A 36 2.66 -0.64 11.25
C ARG A 36 2.31 -0.64 9.75
N GLY A 37 3.19 -0.08 8.92
CA GLY A 37 3.04 -0.08 7.46
C GLY A 37 3.01 -1.47 6.85
N ARG A 38 3.80 -2.43 7.39
CA ARG A 38 3.81 -3.83 6.90
C ARG A 38 2.45 -4.54 7.02
N ILE A 39 1.65 -4.19 8.03
CA ILE A 39 0.27 -4.70 8.13
C ILE A 39 -0.56 -4.17 6.95
N GLY A 40 -0.31 -2.94 6.52
CA GLY A 40 -0.94 -2.39 5.32
C GLY A 40 -0.61 -3.19 4.06
N ALA A 41 0.67 -3.57 3.88
CA ALA A 41 1.09 -4.43 2.78
C ALA A 41 0.37 -5.80 2.81
N TYR A 42 0.34 -6.45 3.99
CA TYR A 42 -0.40 -7.70 4.18
C TYR A 42 -1.87 -7.56 3.81
N LEU A 43 -2.56 -6.57 4.37
CA LEU A 43 -3.99 -6.34 4.15
C LEU A 43 -4.30 -6.00 2.69
N ALA A 44 -3.44 -5.22 2.02
CA ALA A 44 -3.58 -4.91 0.61
C ALA A 44 -3.59 -6.18 -0.23
N VAL A 45 -2.59 -7.06 -0.05
CA VAL A 45 -2.50 -8.34 -0.76
C VAL A 45 -3.63 -9.27 -0.38
N LYS A 46 -3.90 -9.45 0.93
CA LYS A 46 -4.95 -10.36 1.44
C LYS A 46 -6.34 -10.00 0.92
N SER A 47 -6.60 -8.72 0.69
CA SER A 47 -7.90 -8.26 0.19
C SER A 47 -8.18 -8.60 -1.29
N ILE A 48 -7.13 -8.98 -2.06
CA ILE A 48 -7.27 -9.21 -3.51
C ILE A 48 -6.93 -10.62 -3.95
N VAL A 49 -6.12 -11.37 -3.19
CA VAL A 49 -5.74 -12.74 -3.57
C VAL A 49 -6.91 -13.72 -3.43
N THR A 50 -6.93 -14.70 -4.32
CA THR A 50 -7.87 -15.82 -4.33
C THR A 50 -7.12 -17.10 -4.70
N ASN A 51 -7.76 -18.27 -4.59
CA ASN A 51 -7.16 -19.53 -5.02
C ASN A 51 -6.80 -19.56 -6.53
N GLN A 52 -7.48 -18.76 -7.34
CA GLN A 52 -7.26 -18.69 -8.80
C GLN A 52 -6.27 -17.61 -9.20
N LYS A 53 -6.28 -16.47 -8.45
CA LYS A 53 -5.42 -15.32 -8.71
C LYS A 53 -4.66 -14.95 -7.44
N ASN A 54 -3.37 -15.27 -7.40
CA ASN A 54 -2.55 -15.03 -6.21
C ASN A 54 -1.14 -14.50 -6.50
N LYS A 55 -0.77 -14.33 -7.76
CA LYS A 55 0.53 -13.74 -8.11
C LYS A 55 0.50 -12.22 -7.88
N ILE A 56 1.55 -11.71 -7.25
CA ILE A 56 1.78 -10.29 -7.05
C ILE A 56 3.09 -9.94 -7.75
N ILE A 57 3.01 -9.14 -8.81
CA ILE A 57 4.19 -8.61 -9.49
C ILE A 57 4.71 -7.43 -8.67
N LEU A 58 5.99 -7.46 -8.31
CA LEU A 58 6.64 -6.40 -7.53
C LEU A 58 8.12 -6.28 -7.90
N SER A 59 8.71 -5.13 -7.54
CA SER A 59 10.13 -4.90 -7.71
C SER A 59 10.96 -5.77 -6.75
N PRO A 60 12.11 -6.33 -7.17
CA PRO A 60 13.09 -6.88 -6.24
C PRO A 60 13.75 -5.79 -5.38
N PHE A 61 13.66 -4.53 -5.80
CA PHE A 61 14.15 -3.37 -5.06
C PHE A 61 13.12 -2.91 -4.03
N THR A 62 12.84 -3.79 -3.08
CA THR A 62 11.95 -3.55 -1.92
C THR A 62 12.56 -4.16 -0.67
N ILE A 63 12.00 -3.82 0.50
CA ILE A 63 12.47 -4.44 1.75
C ILE A 63 11.92 -5.86 1.90
N PHE A 64 12.72 -6.72 2.52
CA PHE A 64 12.39 -8.13 2.79
C PHE A 64 11.01 -8.31 3.45
N ASP A 65 10.66 -7.43 4.38
CA ASP A 65 9.36 -7.46 5.07
C ASP A 65 8.17 -7.39 4.11
N ILE A 66 8.27 -6.63 3.01
CA ILE A 66 7.17 -6.52 2.03
C ILE A 66 6.96 -7.84 1.30
N VAL A 67 8.05 -8.49 0.89
CA VAL A 67 8.00 -9.82 0.25
C VAL A 67 7.36 -10.84 1.21
N ASN A 68 7.76 -10.83 2.48
CA ASN A 68 7.17 -11.70 3.50
C ASN A 68 5.67 -11.41 3.69
N MET A 69 5.24 -10.15 3.68
CA MET A 69 3.82 -9.82 3.80
C MET A 69 3.01 -10.31 2.60
N VAL A 70 3.58 -10.30 1.41
CA VAL A 70 2.94 -10.91 0.23
C VAL A 70 2.73 -12.41 0.45
N ILE A 71 3.76 -13.14 0.90
CA ILE A 71 3.70 -14.59 1.15
C ILE A 71 2.71 -14.90 2.28
N CYS A 72 2.80 -14.20 3.41
CA CYS A 72 1.91 -14.39 4.56
C CYS A 72 0.44 -14.13 4.22
N ALA A 73 0.17 -13.24 3.28
CA ALA A 73 -1.18 -12.96 2.79
C ALA A 73 -1.72 -14.06 1.84
N GLY A 74 -0.91 -15.06 1.48
CA GLY A 74 -1.25 -16.10 0.51
C GLY A 74 -0.93 -15.72 -0.94
N GLY A 75 -0.20 -14.63 -1.14
CA GLY A 75 0.31 -14.22 -2.46
C GLY A 75 1.59 -14.95 -2.84
N VAL A 76 1.83 -15.07 -4.14
CA VAL A 76 3.07 -15.56 -4.73
C VAL A 76 3.82 -14.36 -5.31
N PRO A 77 4.96 -13.95 -4.72
CA PRO A 77 5.73 -12.83 -5.25
C PRO A 77 6.34 -13.21 -6.61
N VAL A 78 6.17 -12.36 -7.61
CA VAL A 78 6.77 -12.45 -8.94
C VAL A 78 7.62 -11.20 -9.13
N PHE A 79 8.93 -11.38 -9.17
CA PHE A 79 9.84 -10.25 -9.29
C PHE A 79 9.92 -9.76 -10.74
N CYS A 80 9.69 -8.46 -10.88
CA CYS A 80 9.81 -7.73 -12.15
C CYS A 80 11.04 -6.84 -12.09
N ASP A 81 11.89 -6.93 -13.08
CA ASP A 81 13.10 -6.12 -13.15
C ASP A 81 12.77 -4.63 -13.25
N ILE A 82 13.72 -3.80 -12.84
CA ILE A 82 13.58 -2.34 -12.79
C ILE A 82 14.27 -1.69 -13.98
N GLU A 83 13.69 -0.60 -14.45
CA GLU A 83 14.33 0.28 -15.41
C GLU A 83 15.44 1.10 -14.70
N LYS A 84 16.65 1.10 -15.29
CA LYS A 84 17.86 1.66 -14.64
C LYS A 84 17.77 3.16 -14.31
N LYS A 85 17.01 3.93 -15.09
CA LYS A 85 16.90 5.38 -14.89
C LYS A 85 15.90 5.77 -13.82
N SER A 86 14.74 5.09 -13.81
CA SER A 86 13.63 5.40 -12.91
C SER A 86 13.67 4.60 -11.60
N ILE A 87 14.48 3.52 -11.56
CA ILE A 87 14.53 2.57 -10.42
C ILE A 87 13.14 2.00 -10.08
N THR A 88 12.27 1.93 -11.07
CA THR A 88 10.92 1.39 -10.94
C THR A 88 10.72 0.19 -11.85
N ILE A 89 9.68 -0.58 -11.61
CA ILE A 89 9.41 -1.75 -12.45
C ILE A 89 9.12 -1.32 -13.89
N ASP A 90 9.67 -2.07 -14.83
CA ASP A 90 9.56 -1.83 -16.27
C ASP A 90 8.23 -2.39 -16.79
N LEU A 91 7.47 -1.55 -17.51
CA LEU A 91 6.18 -1.95 -18.09
C LEU A 91 6.32 -3.09 -19.10
N LYS A 92 7.43 -3.16 -19.85
CA LYS A 92 7.69 -4.25 -20.78
C LYS A 92 7.77 -5.58 -20.01
N ASN A 93 8.60 -5.62 -18.97
CA ASN A 93 8.76 -6.81 -18.13
C ASN A 93 7.46 -7.18 -17.40
N ILE A 94 6.70 -6.18 -16.92
CA ILE A 94 5.35 -6.41 -16.36
C ILE A 94 4.47 -7.16 -17.38
N THR A 95 4.49 -6.72 -18.63
CA THR A 95 3.63 -7.31 -19.67
C THR A 95 4.01 -8.76 -19.97
N GLU A 96 5.29 -9.09 -19.96
CA GLU A 96 5.80 -10.46 -20.16
C GLU A 96 5.49 -11.40 -18.98
N LEU A 97 5.49 -10.86 -17.76
CA LEU A 97 5.20 -11.63 -16.54
C LEU A 97 3.70 -11.78 -16.24
N CYS A 98 2.85 -11.04 -16.95
CA CYS A 98 1.44 -10.95 -16.67
C CYS A 98 0.66 -12.11 -17.28
N ASP A 99 0.22 -13.03 -16.44
CA ASP A 99 -0.69 -14.13 -16.78
C ASP A 99 -2.04 -14.04 -16.04
N ASP A 100 -2.93 -15.01 -16.28
CA ASP A 100 -4.28 -15.04 -15.68
C ASP A 100 -4.29 -15.25 -14.16
N LYS A 101 -3.15 -15.63 -13.56
CA LYS A 101 -2.99 -15.82 -12.10
C LYS A 101 -2.57 -14.54 -11.39
N VAL A 102 -2.28 -13.46 -12.12
CA VAL A 102 -1.88 -12.18 -11.51
C VAL A 102 -3.09 -11.52 -10.86
N ALA A 103 -3.01 -11.34 -9.54
CA ALA A 103 -3.99 -10.63 -8.73
C ALA A 103 -3.71 -9.12 -8.67
N GLY A 104 -2.43 -8.75 -8.60
CA GLY A 104 -2.04 -7.35 -8.46
C GLY A 104 -0.61 -7.07 -8.88
N ILE A 105 -0.36 -5.79 -9.13
CA ILE A 105 0.97 -5.22 -9.34
C ILE A 105 1.23 -4.26 -8.20
N MET A 106 2.37 -4.40 -7.51
CA MET A 106 2.79 -3.53 -6.43
C MET A 106 3.94 -2.64 -6.87
N ILE A 107 3.70 -1.33 -6.92
CA ILE A 107 4.71 -0.33 -7.22
C ILE A 107 5.22 0.25 -5.92
N THR A 108 6.54 0.26 -5.72
CA THR A 108 7.19 0.97 -4.63
C THR A 108 7.58 2.37 -5.09
N HIS A 109 6.98 3.39 -4.50
CA HIS A 109 7.42 4.77 -4.67
C HIS A 109 8.65 5.01 -3.80
N THR A 110 9.78 5.21 -4.45
CA THR A 110 11.00 5.66 -3.80
C THR A 110 10.89 7.17 -3.50
N HIS A 111 11.98 7.86 -3.15
CA HIS A 111 11.94 9.29 -2.83
C HIS A 111 11.36 10.17 -3.95
N LEU A 112 11.35 9.68 -5.17
CA LEU A 112 10.70 10.31 -6.32
C LEU A 112 9.56 9.42 -6.81
N MET A 113 8.53 10.05 -7.36
CA MET A 113 7.44 9.33 -8.02
C MET A 113 7.97 8.63 -9.27
N ASN A 114 7.39 7.49 -9.58
CA ASN A 114 7.64 6.80 -10.84
C ASN A 114 7.17 7.67 -12.01
N THR A 115 8.05 7.90 -12.97
CA THR A 115 7.75 8.67 -14.18
C THR A 115 6.75 7.98 -15.10
N ASP A 116 6.68 6.66 -15.06
CA ASP A 116 5.86 5.85 -15.99
C ASP A 116 4.57 5.30 -15.35
N ILE A 117 4.20 5.81 -14.17
CA ILE A 117 3.04 5.32 -13.44
C ILE A 117 1.74 5.39 -14.25
N ASP A 118 1.58 6.41 -15.10
CA ASP A 118 0.37 6.59 -15.92
C ASP A 118 0.16 5.43 -16.89
N GLU A 119 1.22 4.92 -17.51
CA GLU A 119 1.14 3.77 -18.43
C GLU A 119 0.85 2.46 -17.68
N ILE A 120 1.41 2.30 -16.47
CA ILE A 120 1.12 1.14 -15.62
C ILE A 120 -0.33 1.18 -15.16
N ILE A 121 -0.87 2.34 -14.78
CA ILE A 121 -2.29 2.51 -14.44
C ILE A 121 -3.19 2.10 -15.62
N LYS A 122 -2.87 2.57 -16.83
CA LYS A 122 -3.62 2.20 -18.05
C LYS A 122 -3.56 0.70 -18.30
N PHE A 123 -2.39 0.09 -18.13
CA PHE A 123 -2.20 -1.35 -18.28
C PHE A 123 -3.05 -2.15 -17.26
N CYS A 124 -2.97 -1.79 -15.98
CA CYS A 124 -3.75 -2.44 -14.92
C CYS A 124 -5.25 -2.38 -15.18
N LYS A 125 -5.76 -1.21 -15.60
CA LYS A 125 -7.17 -1.04 -15.96
C LYS A 125 -7.59 -1.93 -17.13
N ARG A 126 -6.80 -1.99 -18.21
CA ARG A 126 -7.10 -2.84 -19.37
C ARG A 126 -7.12 -4.33 -19.02
N LYS A 127 -6.24 -4.76 -18.14
CA LYS A 127 -6.10 -6.17 -17.72
C LYS A 127 -6.97 -6.54 -16.53
N ASN A 128 -7.68 -5.58 -15.94
CA ASN A 128 -8.45 -5.78 -14.70
C ASN A 128 -7.59 -6.38 -13.57
N ILE A 129 -6.40 -5.79 -13.37
CA ILE A 129 -5.42 -6.15 -12.35
C ILE A 129 -5.39 -5.01 -11.34
N VAL A 130 -5.34 -5.34 -10.05
CA VAL A 130 -5.28 -4.33 -8.97
C VAL A 130 -3.89 -3.71 -8.91
N LEU A 131 -3.83 -2.38 -8.89
CA LEU A 131 -2.60 -1.63 -8.66
C LEU A 131 -2.47 -1.28 -7.19
N ILE A 132 -1.40 -1.77 -6.55
CA ILE A 132 -1.04 -1.46 -5.17
C ILE A 132 0.12 -0.46 -5.17
N GLU A 133 -0.01 0.61 -4.40
CA GLU A 133 1.05 1.59 -4.18
C GLU A 133 1.70 1.38 -2.81
N ASP A 134 2.98 1.01 -2.78
CA ASP A 134 3.81 1.09 -1.58
C ASP A 134 4.32 2.53 -1.43
N CYS A 135 3.69 3.27 -0.53
CA CYS A 135 3.99 4.65 -0.22
C CYS A 135 4.76 4.81 1.11
N ALA A 136 5.50 3.79 1.53
CA ALA A 136 6.18 3.80 2.83
C ALA A 136 7.19 4.95 3.00
N ILE A 137 7.68 5.54 1.91
CA ILE A 137 8.64 6.67 1.92
C ILE A 137 8.23 7.81 0.96
N SER A 138 6.94 7.92 0.61
CA SER A 138 6.46 8.92 -0.35
C SER A 138 5.25 9.73 0.14
N PHE A 139 5.07 9.83 1.46
CA PHE A 139 3.98 10.64 2.01
C PHE A 139 4.12 12.11 1.58
N GLY A 140 3.05 12.68 1.01
CA GLY A 140 3.02 14.05 0.53
C GLY A 140 3.59 14.28 -0.87
N THR A 141 4.25 13.29 -1.46
CA THR A 141 4.72 13.37 -2.86
C THR A 141 3.54 13.42 -3.82
N LYS A 142 3.68 14.14 -4.92
CA LYS A 142 2.64 14.29 -5.94
C LYS A 142 3.14 13.92 -7.33
N HIS A 143 2.24 13.36 -8.13
CA HIS A 143 2.37 13.17 -9.57
C HIS A 143 1.17 13.85 -10.25
N ASN A 144 1.41 14.76 -11.20
CA ASN A 144 0.34 15.52 -11.88
C ASN A 144 -0.72 16.08 -10.91
N ASN A 145 -0.28 16.74 -9.81
CA ASN A 145 -1.10 17.28 -8.73
C ASN A 145 -1.90 16.25 -7.90
N GLN A 146 -1.76 14.96 -8.14
CA GLN A 146 -2.37 13.90 -7.33
C GLN A 146 -1.35 13.35 -6.34
N PHE A 147 -1.78 13.12 -5.11
CA PHE A 147 -0.90 12.53 -4.09
C PHE A 147 -0.53 11.08 -4.41
N ALA A 148 0.72 10.70 -4.14
CA ALA A 148 1.12 9.30 -4.04
C ALA A 148 0.17 8.57 -3.09
N GLY A 149 -0.21 7.35 -3.48
CA GLY A 149 -1.20 6.56 -2.77
C GLY A 149 -2.65 6.85 -3.17
N THR A 150 -2.88 7.76 -4.12
CA THR A 150 -4.23 8.01 -4.68
C THR A 150 -4.35 7.67 -6.16
N LEU A 151 -3.30 7.15 -6.76
CA LEU A 151 -3.22 6.84 -8.19
C LEU A 151 -3.70 5.42 -8.48
N GLY A 152 -3.31 4.46 -7.65
CA GLY A 152 -3.73 3.06 -7.74
C GLY A 152 -5.07 2.77 -7.09
N ASP A 153 -5.35 1.47 -6.92
CA ASP A 153 -6.58 0.97 -6.32
C ASP A 153 -6.48 0.87 -4.80
N ILE A 154 -5.28 0.49 -4.31
CA ILE A 154 -4.96 0.34 -2.89
C ILE A 154 -3.61 0.98 -2.65
N SER A 155 -3.42 1.60 -1.50
CA SER A 155 -2.10 2.05 -1.08
C SER A 155 -1.88 1.88 0.41
N PHE A 156 -0.63 1.71 0.81
CA PHE A 156 -0.25 1.69 2.22
C PHE A 156 0.93 2.60 2.49
N PHE A 157 0.98 3.11 3.72
CA PHE A 157 1.99 4.06 4.20
C PHE A 157 2.59 3.55 5.51
N SER A 158 3.81 3.98 5.78
CA SER A 158 4.51 3.70 7.03
C SER A 158 4.89 5.00 7.73
N PHE A 159 4.71 5.02 9.06
CA PHE A 159 5.09 6.12 9.95
C PHE A 159 6.13 5.67 11.00
N GLY A 160 6.98 4.69 10.63
CA GLY A 160 8.09 4.23 11.45
C GLY A 160 9.20 5.28 11.59
N ILE A 161 10.21 4.98 12.40
CA ILE A 161 11.27 5.91 12.83
C ILE A 161 11.99 6.60 11.66
N PHE A 162 12.28 5.87 10.57
CA PHE A 162 13.03 6.39 9.41
C PHE A 162 12.12 6.82 8.25
N LYS A 163 10.93 7.35 8.53
CA LYS A 163 9.98 7.80 7.51
C LYS A 163 9.86 9.32 7.49
N PHE A 164 9.40 9.90 6.38
CA PHE A 164 9.20 11.36 6.25
C PHE A 164 8.36 11.94 7.37
N ILE A 165 7.28 11.24 7.73
CA ILE A 165 6.53 11.53 8.95
C ILE A 165 6.74 10.33 9.86
N SER A 166 7.33 10.57 11.02
CA SER A 166 7.61 9.54 12.01
C SER A 166 6.74 9.74 13.24
N SER A 167 6.03 8.68 13.62
CA SER A 167 5.34 8.54 14.90
C SER A 167 5.91 7.36 15.72
N LEU A 168 7.18 7.03 15.52
CA LEU A 168 7.91 5.86 16.05
C LEU A 168 7.38 4.55 15.45
N ASN A 169 6.08 4.35 15.47
CA ASN A 169 5.35 3.25 14.85
C ASN A 169 4.09 3.82 14.20
N GLY A 170 3.53 3.08 13.28
CA GLY A 170 2.30 3.47 12.64
C GLY A 170 2.30 3.13 11.15
N GLY A 171 1.12 3.14 10.60
CA GLY A 171 0.86 2.99 9.18
C GLY A 171 -0.57 3.36 8.87
N MET A 172 -0.89 3.36 7.61
CA MET A 172 -2.27 3.43 7.13
C MET A 172 -2.41 2.68 5.82
N ILE A 173 -3.62 2.26 5.55
CA ILE A 173 -4.04 1.73 4.25
C ILE A 173 -5.24 2.51 3.77
N LEU A 174 -5.30 2.76 2.47
CA LEU A 174 -6.44 3.43 1.86
C LEU A 174 -6.80 2.80 0.51
N THR A 175 -8.06 2.97 0.11
CA THR A 175 -8.58 2.53 -1.19
C THR A 175 -9.82 3.31 -1.57
N LYS A 176 -10.01 3.52 -2.88
CA LYS A 176 -11.26 4.10 -3.41
C LYS A 176 -12.38 3.06 -3.56
N ASN A 177 -12.05 1.77 -3.48
CA ASN A 177 -12.97 0.66 -3.70
C ASN A 177 -13.61 0.19 -2.39
N ASN A 178 -14.92 0.36 -2.25
CA ASN A 178 -15.65 -0.02 -1.05
C ASN A 178 -15.60 -1.54 -0.77
N LYS A 179 -15.68 -2.39 -1.80
CA LYS A 179 -15.63 -3.85 -1.63
C LYS A 179 -14.26 -4.32 -1.13
N ILE A 180 -13.19 -3.72 -1.64
CA ILE A 180 -11.83 -3.98 -1.16
C ILE A 180 -11.72 -3.50 0.29
N PHE A 181 -12.26 -2.34 0.62
CA PHE A 181 -12.20 -1.80 1.98
C PHE A 181 -12.93 -2.68 3.00
N GLU A 182 -14.09 -3.21 2.65
CA GLU A 182 -14.83 -4.17 3.50
C GLU A 182 -14.00 -5.43 3.79
N ARG A 183 -13.29 -5.97 2.78
CA ARG A 183 -12.36 -7.08 2.98
C ARG A 183 -11.19 -6.70 3.89
N ILE A 184 -10.60 -5.52 3.68
CA ILE A 184 -9.53 -4.98 4.55
C ILE A 184 -10.01 -4.89 5.99
N LEU A 185 -11.20 -4.35 6.24
CA LEU A 185 -11.78 -4.25 7.57
C LEU A 185 -12.03 -5.61 8.21
N SER A 186 -12.55 -6.58 7.44
CA SER A 186 -12.75 -7.95 7.92
C SER A 186 -11.44 -8.60 8.33
N GLU A 187 -10.43 -8.57 7.48
CA GLU A 187 -9.10 -9.16 7.76
C GLU A 187 -8.37 -8.43 8.90
N SER A 188 -8.57 -7.12 9.03
CA SER A 188 -7.92 -6.33 10.10
C SER A 188 -8.35 -6.73 11.51
N LYS A 189 -9.52 -7.37 11.67
CA LYS A 189 -10.00 -7.86 12.96
C LYS A 189 -9.09 -8.95 13.54
N ASN A 190 -8.40 -9.71 12.68
CA ASN A 190 -7.46 -10.74 13.09
C ASN A 190 -6.23 -10.19 13.83
N PHE A 191 -5.94 -8.88 13.72
CA PHE A 191 -4.82 -8.19 14.39
C PHE A 191 -5.23 -7.43 15.66
N LYS A 192 -6.51 -7.47 16.05
CA LYS A 192 -6.99 -6.73 17.23
C LYS A 192 -6.82 -7.47 18.55
N ASN A 193 -6.47 -8.75 18.52
CA ASN A 193 -6.43 -9.62 19.69
C ASN A 193 -5.00 -9.86 20.24
N THR A 194 -4.06 -8.97 19.97
CA THR A 194 -2.72 -9.00 20.58
C THR A 194 -2.54 -7.81 21.49
N ASP A 195 -3.38 -7.73 22.51
CA ASP A 195 -3.14 -6.88 23.70
C ASP A 195 -2.31 -7.66 24.72
#